data_c1805882fab3f4acfd27f0a0d74f1d1c
#
_entry.id   c1805882fab3f4acfd27f0a0d74f1d1c
#
_cell.length_a   1.000
_cell.length_b   1.000
_cell.length_c   1.000
_cell.angle_alpha   90.00
_cell.angle_beta   90.00
_cell.angle_gamma   90.00
#
_symmetry.space_group_name_H-M   'P 1'
#
loop_
_entity.id
_entity.type
_entity.pdbx_description
1 polymer ?
#
loop_
_entity_poly.entity_id
_entity_poly.type
_entity_poly.pdbx_seq_one_letter_code
_entity_poly.pdbx_strand_id
1 'polypeptide(L)'
;MENLLEQNQITFTPEKSKQIALARLDLIHKWLEFRRKSTNKLQADYDFVKLHNTSNSHLFEILGKISRGSLHRWHSILNETEDYTKLLPQYKYSSVDDYRTVLNDNEIKIFMGLLLHPNRLSIGKAIALTKYRLKEQGQNFIPADITFRRYAKWFKDNNYDQWILARDGEKALSDKVEPYIKRDASLLEVGDILVADGHKLAFQVINPFTGKPTRATLVGFLDWKSTALVGYEIMLEENTQCIASALRNAIINLDMIPRVVYQDNGRAFRAKYFTDDKGFSELGFKGLYSKLEIETVFARPYNARAKVIERFFKEFQEGFEKLLPSYVGSSIQNKPAYMMRNEKLHKNWHCDYIPTIDETIKMIDMWLSFKNSQPCPNAPDKTIAEILAERKTQNIDINILDDLMLATEVKTIQRNGIRFLNCDYFDEANNA
;
A
#
# COMPACT_ATOMS: atom_id res chain seq x y z
N MET A 1 29.08 -23.62 6.42
CA MET A 1 27.70 -23.19 6.12
C MET A 1 27.02 -24.10 5.09
N GLU A 2 27.75 -24.95 4.39
CA GLU A 2 27.19 -25.93 3.43
C GLU A 2 26.54 -27.17 4.08
N ASN A 3 26.87 -27.51 5.33
CA ASN A 3 26.32 -28.70 6.00
C ASN A 3 25.00 -28.51 6.76
N LEU A 4 24.38 -27.32 6.72
CA LEU A 4 23.09 -27.04 7.35
C LEU A 4 21.92 -27.00 6.36
N LEU A 5 22.20 -27.06 5.06
CA LEU A 5 21.18 -27.03 4.00
C LEU A 5 20.74 -28.44 3.54
N GLU A 6 21.50 -29.49 3.88
CA GLU A 6 21.17 -30.85 3.48
C GLU A 6 20.23 -31.63 4.41
N GLN A 7 19.90 -31.10 5.58
CA GLN A 7 19.08 -31.82 6.58
C GLN A 7 17.61 -31.41 6.69
N ASN A 8 17.12 -30.45 5.90
CA ASN A 8 15.71 -30.06 5.90
C ASN A 8 15.07 -30.08 4.51
N GLN A 9 15.15 -31.21 3.81
CA GLN A 9 14.16 -31.49 2.76
C GLN A 9 12.80 -31.84 3.42
N ILE A 10 12.11 -30.86 3.95
CA ILE A 10 10.67 -30.95 4.17
C ILE A 10 10.05 -30.85 2.77
N THR A 11 9.87 -32.01 2.13
CA THR A 11 9.05 -32.11 0.92
C THR A 11 7.64 -31.66 1.25
N PHE A 12 7.31 -30.43 0.87
CA PHE A 12 5.99 -29.84 1.04
C PHE A 12 5.01 -30.59 0.13
N THR A 13 4.38 -31.63 0.68
CA THR A 13 3.35 -32.38 -0.06
C THR A 13 2.05 -31.58 0.02
N PRO A 14 1.49 -31.07 -1.10
CA PRO A 14 0.25 -30.33 -1.06
C PRO A 14 -0.85 -31.11 -0.34
N GLU A 15 -1.63 -30.48 0.53
CA GLU A 15 -2.71 -31.09 1.32
C GLU A 15 -3.63 -31.96 0.45
N LYS A 16 -3.96 -31.48 -0.75
CA LYS A 16 -4.76 -32.21 -1.74
C LYS A 16 -4.14 -33.54 -2.18
N SER A 17 -2.82 -33.61 -2.28
CA SER A 17 -2.10 -34.84 -2.66
C SER A 17 -2.13 -35.87 -1.54
N LYS A 18 -2.06 -35.44 -0.27
CA LYS A 18 -2.23 -36.29 0.91
C LYS A 18 -3.64 -36.84 0.98
N GLN A 19 -4.66 -36.02 0.74
CA GLN A 19 -6.07 -36.45 0.68
C GLN A 19 -6.27 -37.53 -0.39
N ILE A 20 -5.68 -37.38 -1.59
CA ILE A 20 -5.75 -38.40 -2.64
C ILE A 20 -5.06 -39.71 -2.24
N ALA A 21 -3.90 -39.66 -1.58
CA ALA A 21 -3.18 -40.84 -1.13
C ALA A 21 -4.00 -41.60 -0.05
N LEU A 22 -4.56 -40.90 0.92
CA LEU A 22 -5.43 -41.47 1.95
C LEU A 22 -6.72 -42.06 1.36
N ALA A 23 -7.32 -41.37 0.37
CA ALA A 23 -8.49 -41.87 -0.32
C ALA A 23 -8.20 -43.15 -1.12
N ARG A 24 -6.99 -43.26 -1.74
CA ARG A 24 -6.54 -44.50 -2.40
C ARG A 24 -6.35 -45.63 -1.41
N LEU A 25 -5.77 -45.35 -0.24
CA LEU A 25 -5.59 -46.35 0.83
C LEU A 25 -6.92 -46.87 1.32
N ASP A 26 -7.88 -45.99 1.65
CA ASP A 26 -9.21 -46.36 2.09
C ASP A 26 -9.96 -47.19 1.03
N LEU A 27 -9.85 -46.80 -0.23
CA LEU A 27 -10.47 -47.53 -1.33
C LEU A 27 -9.88 -48.93 -1.50
N ILE A 28 -8.55 -49.12 -1.32
CA ILE A 28 -7.90 -50.43 -1.35
C ILE A 28 -8.44 -51.31 -0.20
N HIS A 29 -8.56 -50.80 0.99
CA HIS A 29 -9.08 -51.56 2.14
C HIS A 29 -10.50 -51.99 1.88
N LYS A 30 -11.38 -51.13 1.42
CA LYS A 30 -12.78 -51.45 1.07
C LYS A 30 -12.87 -52.50 -0.05
N TRP A 31 -12.02 -52.36 -1.07
CA TRP A 31 -11.93 -53.36 -2.14
C TRP A 31 -11.49 -54.75 -1.65
N LEU A 32 -10.47 -54.80 -0.82
CA LEU A 32 -9.99 -56.07 -0.24
C LEU A 32 -11.06 -56.75 0.63
N GLU A 33 -11.80 -55.95 1.42
CA GLU A 33 -12.90 -56.49 2.23
C GLU A 33 -14.05 -57.03 1.34
N PHE A 34 -14.43 -56.28 0.29
CA PHE A 34 -15.42 -56.71 -0.67
C PHE A 34 -15.00 -58.00 -1.37
N ARG A 35 -13.74 -58.07 -1.78
CA ARG A 35 -13.15 -59.24 -2.44
C ARG A 35 -13.07 -60.48 -1.56
N ARG A 36 -12.89 -60.32 -0.26
CA ARG A 36 -12.89 -61.46 0.71
C ARG A 36 -14.23 -62.13 0.83
N LYS A 37 -15.32 -61.43 0.65
CA LYS A 37 -16.69 -61.93 0.75
C LYS A 37 -17.14 -62.72 -0.50
N SER A 38 -16.38 -62.67 -1.60
CA SER A 38 -16.75 -63.29 -2.89
C SER A 38 -15.94 -64.55 -3.17
N THR A 39 -16.58 -65.54 -3.73
CA THR A 39 -15.94 -66.79 -4.19
C THR A 39 -15.20 -66.58 -5.52
N ASN A 40 -15.74 -65.72 -6.41
CA ASN A 40 -15.09 -65.33 -7.68
C ASN A 40 -14.40 -63.97 -7.56
N LYS A 41 -13.08 -64.03 -7.34
CA LYS A 41 -12.24 -62.82 -7.12
C LYS A 41 -12.22 -61.87 -8.32
N LEU A 42 -12.24 -62.44 -9.55
CA LEU A 42 -12.21 -61.63 -10.76
C LEU A 42 -13.52 -60.84 -10.95
N GLN A 43 -14.66 -61.52 -10.75
CA GLN A 43 -15.97 -60.87 -10.84
C GLN A 43 -16.15 -59.79 -9.77
N ALA A 44 -15.68 -60.08 -8.53
CA ALA A 44 -15.68 -59.11 -7.43
C ALA A 44 -14.89 -57.82 -7.76
N ASP A 45 -13.76 -57.92 -8.46
CA ASP A 45 -13.01 -56.75 -8.88
C ASP A 45 -13.79 -55.86 -9.84
N TYR A 46 -14.50 -56.47 -10.83
CA TYR A 46 -15.35 -55.73 -11.78
C TYR A 46 -16.57 -55.09 -11.10
N ASP A 47 -17.22 -55.85 -10.21
CA ASP A 47 -18.41 -55.38 -9.51
C ASP A 47 -18.06 -54.21 -8.57
N PHE A 48 -16.94 -54.30 -7.84
CA PHE A 48 -16.47 -53.23 -6.98
C PHE A 48 -16.12 -51.93 -7.78
N VAL A 49 -15.43 -52.06 -8.89
CA VAL A 49 -15.12 -50.91 -9.77
C VAL A 49 -16.41 -50.28 -10.30
N LYS A 50 -17.38 -51.11 -10.71
CA LYS A 50 -18.70 -50.62 -11.17
C LYS A 50 -19.42 -49.90 -10.04
N LEU A 51 -19.44 -50.48 -8.81
CA LEU A 51 -20.07 -49.88 -7.66
C LEU A 51 -19.46 -48.51 -7.32
N HIS A 52 -18.13 -48.42 -7.26
CA HIS A 52 -17.44 -47.17 -7.01
C HIS A 52 -17.73 -46.12 -8.09
N ASN A 53 -17.66 -46.49 -9.36
CA ASN A 53 -17.86 -45.56 -10.49
C ASN A 53 -19.29 -45.07 -10.68
N THR A 54 -20.27 -45.74 -10.04
CA THR A 54 -21.70 -45.35 -10.03
C THR A 54 -22.13 -44.73 -8.70
N SER A 55 -21.29 -44.75 -7.68
CA SER A 55 -21.60 -44.20 -6.36
C SER A 55 -21.33 -42.71 -6.28
N ASN A 56 -22.14 -41.96 -5.53
CA ASN A 56 -21.88 -40.57 -5.16
C ASN A 56 -21.17 -40.51 -3.81
N SER A 57 -20.18 -41.39 -3.60
CA SER A 57 -19.41 -41.42 -2.34
C SER A 57 -18.34 -40.34 -2.30
N HIS A 58 -17.96 -39.91 -1.10
CA HIS A 58 -16.84 -38.98 -0.90
C HIS A 58 -15.52 -39.45 -1.56
N LEU A 59 -15.30 -40.78 -1.60
CA LEU A 59 -14.16 -41.34 -2.31
C LEU A 59 -14.23 -41.13 -3.82
N PHE A 60 -15.44 -41.17 -4.39
CA PHE A 60 -15.64 -40.88 -5.81
C PHE A 60 -15.42 -39.39 -6.12
N GLU A 61 -15.81 -38.48 -5.23
CA GLU A 61 -15.55 -37.04 -5.40
C GLU A 61 -14.03 -36.74 -5.44
N ILE A 62 -13.23 -37.44 -4.62
CA ILE A 62 -11.78 -37.25 -4.58
C ILE A 62 -11.06 -37.95 -5.71
N LEU A 63 -11.39 -39.20 -5.99
CA LEU A 63 -10.63 -40.07 -6.92
C LEU A 63 -11.17 -40.12 -8.33
N GLY A 64 -12.46 -39.75 -8.51
CA GLY A 64 -13.16 -39.88 -9.78
C GLY A 64 -13.33 -41.34 -10.21
N LYS A 65 -13.51 -41.56 -11.52
CA LYS A 65 -13.60 -42.91 -12.10
C LYS A 65 -12.28 -43.66 -12.01
N ILE A 66 -12.36 -44.90 -11.57
CA ILE A 66 -11.19 -45.79 -11.48
C ILE A 66 -11.33 -47.01 -12.39
N SER A 67 -10.21 -47.66 -12.66
CA SER A 67 -10.15 -48.95 -13.35
C SER A 67 -9.69 -50.06 -12.43
N ARG A 68 -9.97 -51.30 -12.78
CA ARG A 68 -9.42 -52.47 -12.09
C ARG A 68 -7.88 -52.44 -12.04
N GLY A 69 -7.25 -52.07 -13.14
CA GLY A 69 -5.78 -51.93 -13.19
C GLY A 69 -5.22 -50.89 -12.22
N SER A 70 -5.97 -49.84 -11.92
CA SER A 70 -5.60 -48.83 -10.92
C SER A 70 -5.58 -49.42 -9.51
N LEU A 71 -6.63 -50.20 -9.12
CA LEU A 71 -6.70 -50.85 -7.82
C LEU A 71 -5.53 -51.85 -7.62
N HIS A 72 -5.29 -52.71 -8.60
CA HIS A 72 -4.20 -53.69 -8.53
C HIS A 72 -2.84 -53.01 -8.44
N ARG A 73 -2.60 -51.97 -9.24
CA ARG A 73 -1.33 -51.23 -9.21
C ARG A 73 -1.11 -50.55 -7.85
N TRP A 74 -2.11 -49.88 -7.29
CA TRP A 74 -2.00 -49.25 -5.98
C TRP A 74 -1.80 -50.27 -4.86
N HIS A 75 -2.46 -51.40 -4.93
CA HIS A 75 -2.29 -52.51 -3.98
C HIS A 75 -0.89 -53.15 -4.07
N SER A 76 -0.34 -53.33 -5.28
CA SER A 76 1.03 -53.81 -5.45
C SER A 76 2.04 -52.88 -4.81
N ILE A 77 1.90 -51.56 -5.08
CA ILE A 77 2.76 -50.53 -4.47
C ILE A 77 2.68 -50.57 -2.93
N LEU A 78 1.48 -50.72 -2.37
CA LEU A 78 1.30 -50.79 -0.93
C LEU A 78 1.90 -52.03 -0.34
N ASN A 79 1.73 -53.20 -0.97
CA ASN A 79 2.32 -54.48 -0.51
C ASN A 79 3.85 -54.53 -0.59
N GLU A 80 4.44 -53.83 -1.60
CA GLU A 80 5.89 -53.80 -1.76
C GLU A 80 6.59 -52.86 -0.79
N THR A 81 5.90 -51.76 -0.40
CA THR A 81 6.54 -50.66 0.35
C THR A 81 6.05 -50.48 1.74
N GLU A 82 4.86 -51.05 2.10
CA GLU A 82 4.12 -50.82 3.35
C GLU A 82 3.92 -49.33 3.71
N ASP A 83 4.19 -48.42 2.75
CA ASP A 83 4.17 -46.98 2.93
C ASP A 83 3.08 -46.33 2.05
N TYR A 84 2.06 -45.80 2.68
CA TYR A 84 0.95 -45.09 2.00
C TYR A 84 1.41 -43.85 1.25
N THR A 85 2.55 -43.25 1.61
CA THR A 85 3.07 -42.08 0.93
C THR A 85 3.46 -42.37 -0.53
N LYS A 86 3.71 -43.64 -0.85
CA LYS A 86 3.96 -44.11 -2.23
C LYS A 86 2.69 -44.13 -3.08
N LEU A 87 1.51 -44.02 -2.45
CA LEU A 87 0.22 -43.83 -3.13
C LEU A 87 -0.05 -42.37 -3.51
N LEU A 88 0.83 -41.44 -3.13
CA LEU A 88 0.74 -40.06 -3.62
C LEU A 88 0.65 -40.03 -5.13
N PRO A 89 -0.21 -39.18 -5.72
CA PRO A 89 -0.22 -39.03 -7.15
C PRO A 89 1.16 -38.57 -7.60
N GLN A 90 1.82 -39.40 -8.42
CA GLN A 90 3.07 -39.05 -9.06
C GLN A 90 2.80 -38.08 -10.23
N TYR A 91 2.00 -37.05 -10.00
CA TYR A 91 2.15 -35.91 -10.85
C TYR A 91 3.57 -35.42 -10.60
N LYS A 92 4.37 -35.41 -11.66
CA LYS A 92 5.61 -34.64 -11.63
C LYS A 92 5.18 -33.19 -11.43
N TYR A 93 4.96 -32.80 -10.18
CA TYR A 93 5.09 -31.40 -9.85
C TYR A 93 6.53 -31.10 -10.20
N SER A 94 6.73 -30.39 -11.32
CA SER A 94 7.99 -29.71 -11.50
C SER A 94 8.20 -28.96 -10.20
N SER A 95 9.26 -29.29 -9.46
CA SER A 95 9.74 -28.44 -8.39
C SER A 95 9.77 -27.03 -8.96
N VAL A 96 9.57 -26.00 -8.14
CA VAL A 96 9.65 -24.60 -8.56
C VAL A 96 10.93 -24.36 -9.36
N ASP A 97 11.96 -25.17 -9.11
CA ASP A 97 13.27 -25.15 -9.76
C ASP A 97 13.34 -25.89 -11.11
N ASP A 98 12.33 -26.66 -11.50
CA ASP A 98 12.40 -27.56 -12.66
C ASP A 98 11.36 -27.19 -13.73
N TYR A 99 11.40 -25.93 -14.20
CA TYR A 99 10.63 -25.55 -15.38
C TYR A 99 11.22 -26.22 -16.63
N ARG A 100 10.52 -27.23 -17.15
CA ARG A 100 10.91 -27.88 -18.41
C ARG A 100 10.73 -26.92 -19.58
N THR A 101 11.81 -26.31 -19.98
CA THR A 101 11.88 -25.44 -21.15
C THR A 101 12.74 -26.08 -22.24
N VAL A 102 12.48 -25.67 -23.46
CA VAL A 102 13.37 -25.99 -24.62
C VAL A 102 14.57 -25.04 -24.64
N LEU A 103 14.56 -23.97 -23.82
CA LEU A 103 15.69 -23.03 -23.72
C LEU A 103 16.87 -23.71 -23.01
N ASN A 104 18.06 -23.58 -23.58
CA ASN A 104 19.29 -23.99 -22.93
C ASN A 104 19.80 -22.90 -21.94
N ASP A 105 20.78 -23.25 -21.12
CA ASP A 105 21.31 -22.36 -20.06
C ASP A 105 21.89 -21.05 -20.63
N ASN A 106 22.53 -21.07 -21.79
CA ASN A 106 23.07 -19.87 -22.43
C ASN A 106 21.97 -18.95 -22.92
N GLU A 107 20.92 -19.51 -23.52
CA GLU A 107 19.71 -18.75 -23.95
C GLU A 107 18.99 -18.10 -22.76
N ILE A 108 18.83 -18.86 -21.67
CA ILE A 108 18.24 -18.37 -20.43
C ILE A 108 19.10 -17.25 -19.86
N LYS A 109 20.39 -17.44 -19.74
CA LYS A 109 21.32 -16.45 -19.16
C LYS A 109 21.27 -15.12 -19.93
N ILE A 110 21.35 -15.16 -21.25
CA ILE A 110 21.30 -13.96 -22.10
C ILE A 110 19.92 -13.30 -21.97
N PHE A 111 18.85 -14.09 -22.08
CA PHE A 111 17.49 -13.58 -22.02
C PHE A 111 17.17 -12.94 -20.67
N MET A 112 17.49 -13.62 -19.58
CA MET A 112 17.22 -13.14 -18.23
C MET A 112 18.06 -11.91 -17.88
N GLY A 113 19.31 -11.84 -18.32
CA GLY A 113 20.14 -10.66 -18.15
C GLY A 113 19.57 -9.41 -18.83
N LEU A 114 18.89 -9.58 -19.97
CA LEU A 114 18.18 -8.49 -20.66
C LEU A 114 16.80 -8.22 -20.05
N LEU A 115 16.06 -9.26 -19.67
CA LEU A 115 14.72 -9.18 -19.15
C LEU A 115 14.67 -8.53 -17.76
N LEU A 116 15.62 -8.87 -16.89
CA LEU A 116 15.72 -8.35 -15.53
C LEU A 116 16.51 -7.04 -15.44
N HIS A 117 16.86 -6.43 -16.57
CA HIS A 117 17.59 -5.18 -16.58
C HIS A 117 16.77 -4.05 -15.89
N PRO A 118 17.39 -3.21 -15.03
CA PRO A 118 16.72 -2.13 -14.29
C PRO A 118 16.00 -1.12 -15.19
N ASN A 119 16.45 -0.93 -16.43
CA ASN A 119 15.78 -0.06 -17.41
C ASN A 119 14.49 -0.65 -17.98
N ARG A 120 14.01 -1.78 -17.48
CA ARG A 120 12.69 -2.39 -17.76
C ARG A 120 12.42 -2.62 -19.24
N LEU A 121 13.36 -3.24 -19.96
CA LEU A 121 13.13 -3.63 -21.35
C LEU A 121 11.79 -4.40 -21.47
N SER A 122 11.02 -4.10 -22.53
CA SER A 122 9.85 -4.91 -22.82
C SER A 122 10.24 -6.35 -23.16
N ILE A 123 9.38 -7.32 -22.83
CA ILE A 123 9.64 -8.75 -23.11
C ILE A 123 9.98 -8.94 -24.59
N GLY A 124 9.23 -8.30 -25.50
CA GLY A 124 9.49 -8.41 -26.93
C GLY A 124 10.87 -7.87 -27.34
N LYS A 125 11.32 -6.76 -26.73
CA LYS A 125 12.64 -6.20 -27.02
C LYS A 125 13.77 -7.07 -26.44
N ALA A 126 13.58 -7.61 -25.24
CA ALA A 126 14.51 -8.55 -24.63
C ALA A 126 14.68 -9.81 -25.52
N ILE A 127 13.57 -10.38 -26.04
CA ILE A 127 13.60 -11.50 -26.99
C ILE A 127 14.39 -11.15 -28.26
N ALA A 128 14.08 -10.02 -28.88
CA ALA A 128 14.73 -9.60 -30.12
C ALA A 128 16.24 -9.46 -29.92
N LEU A 129 16.69 -8.83 -28.83
CA LEU A 129 18.11 -8.69 -28.50
C LEU A 129 18.77 -10.01 -28.15
N THR A 130 18.08 -10.91 -27.45
CA THR A 130 18.57 -12.26 -27.18
C THR A 130 18.82 -13.01 -28.48
N LYS A 131 17.83 -13.03 -29.38
CA LYS A 131 17.99 -13.69 -30.69
C LYS A 131 19.12 -13.11 -31.52
N TYR A 132 19.29 -11.78 -31.47
CA TYR A 132 20.39 -11.12 -32.15
C TYR A 132 21.74 -11.63 -31.62
N ARG A 133 21.94 -11.64 -30.29
CA ARG A 133 23.16 -12.12 -29.64
C ARG A 133 23.44 -13.60 -29.92
N LEU A 134 22.42 -14.45 -29.92
CA LEU A 134 22.55 -15.87 -30.22
C LEU A 134 23.01 -16.09 -31.67
N LYS A 135 22.52 -15.29 -32.63
CA LYS A 135 22.97 -15.30 -34.01
C LYS A 135 24.45 -14.89 -34.15
N GLU A 136 24.87 -13.84 -33.44
CA GLU A 136 26.28 -13.42 -33.42
C GLU A 136 27.20 -14.50 -32.85
N GLN A 137 26.71 -15.32 -31.90
CA GLN A 137 27.42 -16.47 -31.35
C GLN A 137 27.43 -17.70 -32.28
N GLY A 138 26.82 -17.58 -33.47
CA GLY A 138 26.79 -18.66 -34.47
C GLY A 138 25.79 -19.78 -34.16
N GLN A 139 24.77 -19.51 -33.31
CA GLN A 139 23.75 -20.51 -32.97
C GLN A 139 22.81 -20.72 -34.17
N ASN A 140 22.76 -21.96 -34.71
CA ASN A 140 21.95 -22.29 -35.90
C ASN A 140 20.46 -22.42 -35.58
N PHE A 141 20.10 -22.94 -34.41
CA PHE A 141 18.72 -23.09 -33.96
C PHE A 141 18.40 -22.07 -32.86
N ILE A 142 17.44 -21.22 -33.11
CA ILE A 142 16.98 -20.22 -32.14
C ILE A 142 15.51 -20.48 -31.82
N PRO A 143 15.14 -20.66 -30.56
CA PRO A 143 13.77 -20.92 -30.16
C PRO A 143 12.77 -19.83 -30.58
N ALA A 144 11.51 -20.23 -30.75
CA ALA A 144 10.45 -19.31 -31.11
C ALA A 144 10.17 -18.30 -29.98
N ASP A 145 9.66 -17.12 -30.31
CA ASP A 145 9.32 -16.04 -29.35
C ASP A 145 8.39 -16.52 -28.24
N ILE A 146 7.45 -17.40 -28.56
CA ILE A 146 6.50 -17.93 -27.60
C ILE A 146 7.17 -18.72 -26.46
N THR A 147 8.31 -19.39 -26.73
CA THR A 147 9.09 -20.14 -25.74
C THR A 147 9.67 -19.19 -24.70
N PHE A 148 10.28 -18.10 -25.15
CA PHE A 148 10.80 -17.04 -24.28
C PHE A 148 9.69 -16.35 -23.46
N ARG A 149 8.52 -16.08 -24.09
CA ARG A 149 7.38 -15.48 -23.39
C ARG A 149 6.81 -16.39 -22.32
N ARG A 150 6.73 -17.70 -22.57
CA ARG A 150 6.28 -18.67 -21.57
C ARG A 150 7.26 -18.76 -20.42
N TYR A 151 8.56 -18.75 -20.70
CA TYR A 151 9.59 -18.74 -19.68
C TYR A 151 9.53 -17.46 -18.82
N ALA A 152 9.43 -16.28 -19.45
CA ALA A 152 9.29 -15.01 -18.73
C ALA A 152 8.06 -14.98 -17.82
N LYS A 153 6.93 -15.51 -18.30
CA LYS A 153 5.70 -15.61 -17.50
C LYS A 153 5.91 -16.55 -16.31
N TRP A 154 6.43 -17.74 -16.55
CA TRP A 154 6.72 -18.70 -15.48
C TRP A 154 7.67 -18.11 -14.44
N PHE A 155 8.76 -17.48 -14.87
CA PHE A 155 9.72 -16.86 -13.95
C PHE A 155 9.05 -15.77 -13.11
N LYS A 156 8.27 -14.90 -13.72
CA LYS A 156 7.53 -13.86 -13.01
C LYS A 156 6.54 -14.44 -12.00
N ASP A 157 5.83 -15.51 -12.36
CA ASP A 157 4.80 -16.11 -11.50
C ASP A 157 5.40 -16.88 -10.31
N ASN A 158 6.61 -17.43 -10.45
CA ASN A 158 7.28 -18.24 -9.42
C ASN A 158 8.38 -17.48 -8.65
N ASN A 159 8.92 -16.40 -9.21
CA ASN A 159 10.01 -15.60 -8.62
C ASN A 159 9.63 -14.11 -8.68
N TYR A 160 8.41 -13.80 -8.17
CA TYR A 160 7.87 -12.46 -8.28
C TYR A 160 8.68 -11.43 -7.49
N ASP A 161 9.26 -11.82 -6.38
CA ASP A 161 10.17 -11.04 -5.55
C ASP A 161 11.42 -10.62 -6.34
N GLN A 162 12.10 -11.58 -6.98
CA GLN A 162 13.28 -11.32 -7.82
C GLN A 162 12.91 -10.47 -9.04
N TRP A 163 11.74 -10.73 -9.65
CA TRP A 163 11.23 -9.94 -10.76
C TRP A 163 11.05 -8.47 -10.38
N ILE A 164 10.40 -8.22 -9.24
CA ILE A 164 10.15 -6.86 -8.76
C ILE A 164 11.45 -6.20 -8.31
N LEU A 165 12.30 -6.89 -7.54
CA LEU A 165 13.57 -6.35 -7.08
C LEU A 165 14.45 -5.89 -8.25
N ALA A 166 14.65 -6.76 -9.24
CA ALA A 166 15.54 -6.47 -10.37
C ALA A 166 15.02 -5.36 -11.29
N ARG A 167 13.70 -5.29 -11.50
CA ARG A 167 13.09 -4.36 -12.44
C ARG A 167 12.58 -3.07 -11.80
N ASP A 168 11.97 -3.17 -10.63
CA ASP A 168 11.28 -2.07 -9.97
C ASP A 168 12.03 -1.55 -8.73
N GLY A 169 13.02 -2.30 -8.23
CA GLY A 169 13.89 -1.92 -7.12
C GLY A 169 13.34 -2.26 -5.74
N GLU A 170 14.14 -2.00 -4.71
CA GLU A 170 13.84 -2.34 -3.30
C GLU A 170 12.52 -1.75 -2.80
N LYS A 171 12.25 -0.49 -3.15
CA LYS A 171 10.99 0.16 -2.75
C LYS A 171 9.77 -0.60 -3.26
N ALA A 172 9.79 -1.01 -4.52
CA ALA A 172 8.68 -1.76 -5.10
C ALA A 172 8.58 -3.18 -4.52
N LEU A 173 9.71 -3.80 -4.14
CA LEU A 173 9.74 -5.07 -3.44
C LEU A 173 9.03 -4.93 -2.07
N SER A 174 9.43 -3.94 -1.29
CA SER A 174 8.80 -3.65 0.01
C SER A 174 7.31 -3.35 -0.14
N ASP A 175 6.91 -2.58 -1.18
CA ASP A 175 5.52 -2.19 -1.40
C ASP A 175 4.61 -3.33 -1.87
N LYS A 176 5.13 -4.30 -2.65
CA LYS A 176 4.31 -5.30 -3.35
C LYS A 176 4.46 -6.73 -2.81
N VAL A 177 5.57 -7.04 -2.16
CA VAL A 177 5.94 -8.42 -1.82
C VAL A 177 6.16 -8.64 -0.34
N GLU A 178 6.86 -7.71 0.34
CA GLU A 178 7.16 -7.86 1.75
C GLU A 178 5.90 -7.85 2.61
N PRO A 179 5.83 -8.70 3.65
CA PRO A 179 4.74 -8.67 4.60
C PRO A 179 4.72 -7.35 5.35
N TYR A 180 3.54 -6.81 5.61
CA TYR A 180 3.37 -5.60 6.40
C TYR A 180 2.54 -5.86 7.65
N ILE A 181 2.86 -5.16 8.72
CA ILE A 181 2.07 -5.20 9.95
C ILE A 181 0.82 -4.35 9.72
N LYS A 182 -0.35 -4.99 9.77
CA LYS A 182 -1.62 -4.26 9.76
C LYS A 182 -1.76 -3.53 11.09
N ARG A 183 -1.82 -2.21 11.05
CA ARG A 183 -2.02 -1.39 12.24
C ARG A 183 -3.47 -1.50 12.71
N ASP A 184 -3.65 -1.80 13.98
CA ASP A 184 -4.96 -1.92 14.59
C ASP A 184 -5.36 -0.58 15.22
N ALA A 185 -6.27 0.13 14.55
CA ALA A 185 -6.81 1.39 15.06
C ALA A 185 -7.83 1.20 16.17
N SER A 186 -8.27 -0.04 16.48
CA SER A 186 -9.22 -0.30 17.57
C SER A 186 -8.66 0.07 18.93
N LEU A 187 -7.33 -0.03 19.08
CA LEU A 187 -6.60 0.29 20.32
C LEU A 187 -6.42 1.80 20.55
N LEU A 188 -6.74 2.64 19.58
CA LEU A 188 -6.60 4.08 19.70
C LEU A 188 -7.87 4.70 20.25
N GLU A 189 -7.71 5.80 21.01
CA GLU A 189 -8.77 6.76 21.33
C GLU A 189 -8.75 7.91 20.31
N VAL A 190 -9.86 8.65 20.21
CA VAL A 190 -9.94 9.86 19.37
C VAL A 190 -8.99 10.91 19.94
N GLY A 191 -8.15 11.49 19.08
CA GLY A 191 -7.14 12.48 19.46
C GLY A 191 -5.80 11.87 19.92
N ASP A 192 -5.68 10.55 20.06
CA ASP A 192 -4.41 9.92 20.38
C ASP A 192 -3.34 10.23 19.34
N ILE A 193 -3.66 10.04 18.06
CA ILE A 193 -2.72 10.24 16.96
C ILE A 193 -3.37 11.07 15.86
N LEU A 194 -2.85 12.23 15.60
CA LEU A 194 -3.17 12.99 14.40
C LEU A 194 -2.14 12.76 13.31
N VAL A 195 -2.61 12.48 12.11
CA VAL A 195 -1.75 12.35 10.92
C VAL A 195 -1.81 13.64 10.13
N ALA A 196 -0.65 14.26 9.90
CA ALA A 196 -0.55 15.51 9.19
C ALA A 196 0.11 15.35 7.82
N ASP A 197 -0.45 15.99 6.80
CA ASP A 197 0.13 16.04 5.45
C ASP A 197 -0.41 17.24 4.67
N GLY A 198 0.32 17.63 3.60
CA GLY A 198 -0.07 18.69 2.67
C GLY A 198 -0.60 18.11 1.36
N HIS A 199 -1.72 18.62 0.88
CA HIS A 199 -2.34 18.24 -0.38
C HIS A 199 -2.44 19.43 -1.33
N LYS A 200 -1.76 19.36 -2.48
CA LYS A 200 -1.90 20.37 -3.53
C LYS A 200 -3.24 20.16 -4.23
N LEU A 201 -4.18 21.10 -4.04
CA LEU A 201 -5.52 21.03 -4.62
C LEU A 201 -5.45 20.81 -6.14
N ALA A 202 -6.26 19.88 -6.65
CA ALA A 202 -6.29 19.57 -8.08
C ALA A 202 -7.22 20.49 -8.89
N PHE A 203 -7.70 21.57 -8.29
CA PHE A 203 -8.49 22.61 -8.92
C PHE A 203 -7.91 24.00 -8.64
N GLN A 204 -8.40 25.01 -9.35
CA GLN A 204 -7.95 26.39 -9.20
C GLN A 204 -8.87 27.17 -8.25
N VAL A 205 -8.27 28.06 -7.48
CA VAL A 205 -8.92 29.07 -6.66
C VAL A 205 -8.46 30.46 -7.06
N ILE A 206 -9.22 31.51 -6.75
CA ILE A 206 -8.78 32.88 -6.96
C ILE A 206 -7.75 33.25 -5.88
N ASN A 207 -6.58 33.68 -6.32
CA ASN A 207 -5.56 34.22 -5.43
C ASN A 207 -6.02 35.57 -4.87
N PRO A 208 -6.20 35.72 -3.54
CA PRO A 208 -6.74 36.95 -2.95
C PRO A 208 -5.84 38.16 -3.14
N PHE A 209 -4.54 37.98 -3.41
CA PHE A 209 -3.59 39.07 -3.56
C PHE A 209 -3.48 39.56 -5.02
N THR A 210 -3.64 38.66 -5.99
CA THR A 210 -3.41 38.93 -7.40
C THR A 210 -4.68 38.91 -8.25
N GLY A 211 -5.79 38.40 -7.70
CA GLY A 211 -7.04 38.17 -8.43
C GLY A 211 -6.95 37.10 -9.53
N LYS A 212 -5.82 36.38 -9.65
CA LYS A 212 -5.58 35.40 -10.72
C LYS A 212 -5.83 33.96 -10.25
N PRO A 213 -6.30 33.07 -11.14
CA PRO A 213 -6.42 31.66 -10.84
C PRO A 213 -5.09 31.03 -10.44
N THR A 214 -5.07 30.30 -9.33
CA THR A 214 -3.91 29.57 -8.83
C THR A 214 -4.34 28.27 -8.16
N ARG A 215 -3.42 27.35 -7.96
CA ARG A 215 -3.66 26.14 -7.14
C ARG A 215 -3.16 26.39 -5.74
N ALA A 216 -4.04 26.27 -4.77
CA ALA A 216 -3.70 26.34 -3.35
C ALA A 216 -3.23 24.96 -2.81
N THR A 217 -2.74 24.97 -1.57
CA THR A 217 -2.38 23.78 -0.82
C THR A 217 -3.27 23.71 0.41
N LEU A 218 -3.87 22.55 0.65
CA LEU A 218 -4.56 22.21 1.89
C LEU A 218 -3.58 21.45 2.78
N VAL A 219 -3.33 21.96 3.97
CA VAL A 219 -2.65 21.22 5.06
C VAL A 219 -3.72 20.71 6.00
N GLY A 220 -3.68 19.41 6.30
CA GLY A 220 -4.71 18.78 7.12
C GLY A 220 -4.16 17.93 8.24
N PHE A 221 -4.89 17.88 9.35
CA PHE A 221 -4.70 16.97 10.47
C PHE A 221 -5.88 16.02 10.54
N LEU A 222 -5.62 14.75 10.34
CA LEU A 222 -6.61 13.68 10.34
C LEU A 222 -6.46 12.85 11.61
N ASP A 223 -7.54 12.68 12.36
CA ASP A 223 -7.56 11.77 13.50
C ASP A 223 -7.53 10.31 13.01
N TRP A 224 -6.55 9.55 13.49
CA TRP A 224 -6.35 8.18 13.02
C TRP A 224 -7.48 7.24 13.43
N LYS A 225 -8.08 7.42 14.60
CA LYS A 225 -9.15 6.57 15.11
C LYS A 225 -10.43 6.74 14.31
N SER A 226 -10.92 7.98 14.21
CA SER A 226 -12.18 8.30 13.52
C SER A 226 -12.04 8.43 12.01
N THR A 227 -10.81 8.65 11.51
CA THR A 227 -10.51 9.04 10.11
C THR A 227 -11.13 10.38 9.69
N ALA A 228 -11.55 11.21 10.65
CA ALA A 228 -12.05 12.55 10.42
C ALA A 228 -10.88 13.52 10.17
N LEU A 229 -11.03 14.44 9.22
CA LEU A 229 -10.17 15.61 9.11
C LEU A 229 -10.62 16.61 10.17
N VAL A 230 -9.86 16.71 11.26
CA VAL A 230 -10.24 17.48 12.44
C VAL A 230 -9.74 18.91 12.42
N GLY A 231 -8.71 19.19 11.61
CA GLY A 231 -8.23 20.55 11.39
C GLY A 231 -7.58 20.66 10.02
N TYR A 232 -7.79 21.78 9.36
CA TYR A 232 -7.13 22.07 8.08
C TYR A 232 -6.97 23.56 7.86
N GLU A 233 -6.10 23.92 6.94
CA GLU A 233 -5.89 25.27 6.45
C GLU A 233 -5.62 25.27 4.95
N ILE A 234 -6.04 26.33 4.26
CA ILE A 234 -5.82 26.47 2.83
C ILE A 234 -4.96 27.71 2.58
N MET A 235 -3.79 27.48 2.01
CA MET A 235 -2.86 28.55 1.64
C MET A 235 -2.36 28.40 0.20
N LEU A 236 -1.82 29.48 -0.34
CA LEU A 236 -1.23 29.48 -1.69
C LEU A 236 -0.01 28.58 -1.77
N GLU A 237 0.77 28.52 -0.68
CA GLU A 237 1.95 27.69 -0.52
C GLU A 237 1.99 27.11 0.88
N GLU A 238 2.43 25.87 1.01
CA GLU A 238 2.66 25.22 2.29
C GLU A 238 3.79 25.91 3.04
N ASN A 239 3.50 26.41 4.23
CA ASN A 239 4.47 27.05 5.10
C ASN A 239 4.19 26.73 6.57
N THR A 240 5.11 27.15 7.45
CA THR A 240 5.03 26.90 8.88
C THR A 240 3.75 27.47 9.52
N GLN A 241 3.29 28.65 9.08
CA GLN A 241 2.08 29.28 9.60
C GLN A 241 0.84 28.48 9.24
N CYS A 242 0.77 27.97 8.01
CA CYS A 242 -0.33 27.11 7.54
C CYS A 242 -0.45 25.85 8.41
N ILE A 243 0.68 25.20 8.71
CA ILE A 243 0.69 24.00 9.56
C ILE A 243 0.26 24.35 10.99
N ALA A 244 0.74 25.46 11.55
CA ALA A 244 0.37 25.90 12.88
C ALA A 244 -1.14 26.24 12.97
N SER A 245 -1.70 26.96 11.98
CA SER A 245 -3.11 27.26 11.90
C SER A 245 -3.97 26.00 11.79
N ALA A 246 -3.58 25.05 10.94
CA ALA A 246 -4.26 23.77 10.80
C ALA A 246 -4.24 22.95 12.11
N LEU A 247 -3.10 22.94 12.84
CA LEU A 247 -2.99 22.29 14.14
C LEU A 247 -3.88 22.98 15.18
N ARG A 248 -3.87 24.31 15.23
CA ARG A 248 -4.75 25.10 16.10
C ARG A 248 -6.22 24.74 15.87
N ASN A 249 -6.63 24.72 14.62
CA ASN A 249 -8.00 24.34 14.25
C ASN A 249 -8.31 22.91 14.70
N ALA A 250 -7.37 21.98 14.57
CA ALA A 250 -7.54 20.59 15.02
C ALA A 250 -7.74 20.53 16.55
N ILE A 251 -6.93 21.25 17.33
CA ILE A 251 -7.02 21.27 18.79
C ILE A 251 -8.36 21.87 19.25
N ILE A 252 -8.80 22.97 18.64
CA ILE A 252 -10.08 23.61 18.95
C ILE A 252 -11.26 22.70 18.61
N ASN A 253 -11.26 22.09 17.42
CA ASN A 253 -12.35 21.21 16.98
C ASN A 253 -12.44 19.91 17.80
N LEU A 254 -11.30 19.40 18.26
CA LEU A 254 -11.25 18.26 19.18
C LEU A 254 -11.55 18.66 20.63
N ASP A 255 -11.35 19.93 20.99
CA ASP A 255 -11.33 20.42 22.37
C ASP A 255 -10.34 19.63 23.25
N MET A 256 -9.20 19.24 22.64
CA MET A 256 -8.11 18.51 23.30
C MET A 256 -6.79 18.66 22.55
N ILE A 257 -5.67 18.56 23.29
CA ILE A 257 -4.34 18.50 22.73
C ILE A 257 -4.05 17.03 22.33
N PRO A 258 -3.66 16.76 21.06
CA PRO A 258 -3.35 15.40 20.62
C PRO A 258 -2.09 14.88 21.33
N ARG A 259 -2.07 13.57 21.61
CA ARG A 259 -0.92 12.96 22.26
C ARG A 259 0.27 12.83 21.29
N VAL A 260 0.01 12.46 20.05
CA VAL A 260 1.03 12.23 19.02
C VAL A 260 0.63 12.90 17.72
N VAL A 261 1.58 13.57 17.07
CA VAL A 261 1.46 14.02 15.69
C VAL A 261 2.40 13.20 14.81
N TYR A 262 1.81 12.46 13.87
CA TYR A 262 2.52 11.68 12.86
C TYR A 262 2.54 12.46 11.55
N GLN A 263 3.72 12.82 11.06
CA GLN A 263 3.88 13.74 9.93
C GLN A 263 4.98 13.32 8.96
N ASP A 264 4.98 13.94 7.76
CA ASP A 264 6.05 13.71 6.79
C ASP A 264 7.35 14.43 7.18
N ASN A 265 8.44 14.01 6.52
CA ASN A 265 9.75 14.66 6.62
C ASN A 265 9.85 15.97 5.81
N GLY A 266 8.75 16.57 5.40
CA GLY A 266 8.70 17.84 4.67
C GLY A 266 9.41 18.97 5.45
N ARG A 267 10.07 19.89 4.73
CA ARG A 267 10.82 20.99 5.33
C ARG A 267 9.97 21.86 6.25
N ALA A 268 8.71 22.14 5.86
CA ALA A 268 7.80 22.95 6.63
C ALA A 268 7.42 22.29 7.95
N PHE A 269 7.19 20.96 7.95
CA PHE A 269 6.89 20.17 9.16
C PHE A 269 8.09 20.01 10.09
N ARG A 270 9.31 20.06 9.55
CA ARG A 270 10.56 19.98 10.33
C ARG A 270 11.15 21.35 10.71
N ALA A 271 10.40 22.42 10.46
CA ALA A 271 10.88 23.76 10.80
C ALA A 271 11.17 23.88 12.31
N LYS A 272 12.17 24.69 12.66
CA LYS A 272 12.58 24.96 14.05
C LYS A 272 11.45 25.42 14.95
N TYR A 273 10.42 26.02 14.38
CA TYR A 273 9.22 26.44 15.10
C TYR A 273 8.46 25.26 15.74
N PHE A 274 8.45 24.09 15.12
CA PHE A 274 7.75 22.91 15.62
C PHE A 274 8.62 22.01 16.48
N THR A 275 9.88 21.86 16.12
CA THR A 275 10.82 20.93 16.76
C THR A 275 11.85 21.69 17.61
N ASP A 276 12.31 21.07 18.68
CA ASP A 276 13.40 21.63 19.47
C ASP A 276 14.67 21.65 18.64
N ASP A 277 15.29 22.83 18.50
CA ASP A 277 16.64 22.97 17.98
C ASP A 277 17.62 23.06 19.16
N LYS A 278 18.79 22.40 19.05
CA LYS A 278 19.81 22.39 20.12
C LYS A 278 20.19 23.80 20.54
N GLY A 279 20.32 24.74 19.60
CA GLY A 279 20.63 26.13 19.91
C GLY A 279 19.52 26.90 20.63
N PHE A 280 18.25 26.53 20.41
CA PHE A 280 17.08 27.12 21.06
C PHE A 280 16.85 26.52 22.45
N SER A 281 17.06 25.22 22.62
CA SER A 281 16.86 24.55 23.89
C SER A 281 17.94 24.97 24.92
N GLU A 282 19.15 25.29 24.49
CA GLU A 282 20.21 25.87 25.33
C GLU A 282 19.83 27.26 25.86
N LEU A 283 19.00 28.01 25.17
CA LEU A 283 18.45 29.31 25.58
C LEU A 283 17.13 29.20 26.35
N GLY A 284 16.65 27.98 26.62
CA GLY A 284 15.41 27.74 27.36
C GLY A 284 14.12 27.83 26.52
N PHE A 285 14.21 27.97 25.19
CA PHE A 285 13.04 27.98 24.31
C PHE A 285 12.73 26.57 23.79
N LYS A 286 11.46 26.21 23.80
CA LYS A 286 10.96 24.93 23.29
C LYS A 286 10.25 25.14 21.96
N GLY A 287 10.32 24.15 21.07
CA GLY A 287 9.49 24.12 19.88
C GLY A 287 7.99 23.98 20.21
N LEU A 288 7.13 24.28 19.26
CA LEU A 288 5.67 24.29 19.48
C LEU A 288 5.15 22.94 20.02
N TYR A 289 5.59 21.82 19.45
CA TYR A 289 5.16 20.51 19.91
C TYR A 289 5.57 20.21 21.36
N SER A 290 6.79 20.59 21.75
CA SER A 290 7.23 20.47 23.15
C SER A 290 6.49 21.39 24.10
N LYS A 291 6.11 22.62 23.67
CA LYS A 291 5.29 23.53 24.48
C LYS A 291 3.91 22.95 24.75
N LEU A 292 3.34 22.26 23.76
CA LEU A 292 2.03 21.62 23.84
C LEU A 292 2.08 20.18 24.37
N GLU A 293 3.27 19.70 24.78
CA GLU A 293 3.51 18.32 25.23
C GLU A 293 3.10 17.24 24.20
N ILE A 294 3.19 17.56 22.91
CA ILE A 294 2.87 16.67 21.80
C ILE A 294 4.09 15.87 21.42
N GLU A 295 4.00 14.54 21.41
CA GLU A 295 5.02 13.66 20.84
C GLU A 295 4.96 13.71 19.30
N THR A 296 6.13 13.75 18.67
CA THR A 296 6.21 13.80 17.20
C THR A 296 6.85 12.56 16.63
N VAL A 297 6.21 11.98 15.63
CA VAL A 297 6.74 10.83 14.88
C VAL A 297 6.83 11.20 13.41
N PHE A 298 8.05 11.17 12.87
CA PHE A 298 8.28 11.39 11.46
C PHE A 298 8.18 10.10 10.67
N ALA A 299 7.43 10.13 9.57
CA ALA A 299 7.33 9.00 8.66
C ALA A 299 8.72 8.61 8.13
N ARG A 300 9.02 7.31 8.13
CA ARG A 300 10.24 6.85 7.44
C ARG A 300 10.14 7.17 5.96
N PRO A 301 11.21 7.67 5.32
CA PRO A 301 11.22 7.91 3.89
C PRO A 301 10.73 6.67 3.12
N TYR A 302 9.93 6.89 2.10
CA TYR A 302 9.40 5.83 1.22
C TYR A 302 8.42 4.83 1.85
N ASN A 303 7.92 5.03 3.07
CA ASN A 303 6.90 4.19 3.68
C ASN A 303 5.49 4.80 3.57
N ALA A 304 4.98 4.93 2.34
CA ALA A 304 3.66 5.50 2.05
C ALA A 304 2.50 4.72 2.70
N ARG A 305 2.67 3.40 2.93
CA ARG A 305 1.65 2.56 3.59
C ARG A 305 1.32 2.98 5.02
N ALA A 306 2.18 3.80 5.62
CA ALA A 306 2.00 4.27 6.98
C ALA A 306 1.01 5.43 7.09
N LYS A 307 0.59 6.07 5.97
CA LYS A 307 -0.21 7.28 5.99
C LYS A 307 -1.67 7.04 5.64
N VAL A 308 -2.53 7.10 6.66
CA VAL A 308 -3.99 7.02 6.49
C VAL A 308 -4.53 8.24 5.72
N ILE A 309 -3.90 9.40 5.89
CA ILE A 309 -4.30 10.67 5.28
C ILE A 309 -4.18 10.66 3.75
N GLU A 310 -3.24 9.89 3.16
CA GLU A 310 -3.13 9.77 1.70
C GLU A 310 -4.38 9.15 1.08
N ARG A 311 -4.99 8.17 1.80
CA ARG A 311 -6.27 7.59 1.38
C ARG A 311 -7.40 8.61 1.46
N PHE A 312 -7.43 9.40 2.53
CA PHE A 312 -8.40 10.48 2.69
C PHE A 312 -8.29 11.49 1.54
N PHE A 313 -7.08 11.95 1.19
CA PHE A 313 -6.89 12.88 0.07
C PHE A 313 -7.27 12.28 -1.28
N LYS A 314 -7.09 10.99 -1.47
CA LYS A 314 -7.57 10.31 -2.68
C LYS A 314 -9.11 10.32 -2.74
N GLU A 315 -9.78 10.03 -1.64
CA GLU A 315 -11.25 10.09 -1.56
C GLU A 315 -11.76 11.53 -1.72
N PHE A 316 -11.06 12.51 -1.16
CA PHE A 316 -11.33 13.93 -1.34
C PHE A 316 -11.21 14.35 -2.81
N GLN A 317 -10.17 13.92 -3.49
CA GLN A 317 -10.00 14.19 -4.92
C GLN A 317 -11.13 13.57 -5.75
N GLU A 318 -11.48 12.32 -5.52
CA GLU A 318 -12.52 11.62 -6.29
C GLU A 318 -13.94 12.14 -6.00
N GLY A 319 -14.25 12.44 -4.74
CA GLY A 319 -15.60 12.78 -4.30
C GLY A 319 -15.90 14.28 -4.21
N PHE A 320 -14.87 15.13 -4.28
CA PHE A 320 -15.02 16.57 -4.17
C PHE A 320 -14.32 17.34 -5.30
N GLU A 321 -12.98 17.24 -5.40
CA GLU A 321 -12.21 18.08 -6.33
C GLU A 321 -12.63 17.88 -7.80
N LYS A 322 -12.88 16.63 -8.20
CA LYS A 322 -13.30 16.30 -9.57
C LYS A 322 -14.68 16.82 -9.96
N LEU A 323 -15.48 17.21 -8.99
CA LEU A 323 -16.82 17.79 -9.23
C LEU A 323 -16.77 19.28 -9.49
N LEU A 324 -15.66 19.93 -9.19
CA LEU A 324 -15.52 21.37 -9.33
C LEU A 324 -15.26 21.79 -10.78
N PRO A 325 -15.92 22.85 -11.30
CA PRO A 325 -15.67 23.37 -12.64
C PRO A 325 -14.21 23.79 -12.88
N SER A 326 -13.52 24.28 -11.83
CA SER A 326 -12.12 24.70 -11.87
C SER A 326 -11.10 23.56 -11.71
N TYR A 327 -11.54 22.28 -11.80
CA TYR A 327 -10.66 21.11 -11.71
C TYR A 327 -9.67 21.05 -12.88
N VAL A 328 -8.39 20.88 -12.57
CA VAL A 328 -7.29 20.81 -13.56
C VAL A 328 -6.49 19.51 -13.51
N GLY A 329 -6.73 18.68 -12.50
CA GLY A 329 -6.04 17.41 -12.27
C GLY A 329 -4.73 17.52 -11.52
N SER A 330 -4.39 16.46 -10.79
CA SER A 330 -3.15 16.36 -10.01
C SER A 330 -1.95 15.89 -10.86
N SER A 331 -2.20 15.20 -11.97
CA SER A 331 -1.18 14.66 -12.90
C SER A 331 -1.70 14.68 -14.34
N ILE A 332 -0.82 14.39 -15.29
CA ILE A 332 -1.20 14.30 -16.71
C ILE A 332 -2.29 13.27 -16.94
N GLN A 333 -2.25 12.13 -16.21
CA GLN A 333 -3.24 11.04 -16.33
C GLN A 333 -4.61 11.42 -15.75
N ASN A 334 -4.63 12.32 -14.77
CA ASN A 334 -5.84 12.75 -14.07
C ASN A 334 -6.42 14.06 -14.62
N LYS A 335 -5.86 14.59 -15.70
CA LYS A 335 -6.44 15.77 -16.38
C LYS A 335 -7.82 15.42 -16.96
N PRO A 336 -8.78 16.38 -16.96
CA PRO A 336 -10.03 16.24 -17.69
C PRO A 336 -9.78 15.88 -19.16
N ALA A 337 -10.63 15.04 -19.75
CA ALA A 337 -10.43 14.50 -21.09
C ALA A 337 -10.24 15.59 -22.18
N TYR A 338 -10.93 16.71 -22.07
CA TYR A 338 -10.83 17.85 -22.98
C TYR A 338 -9.54 18.66 -22.79
N MET A 339 -8.84 18.55 -21.64
CA MET A 339 -7.54 19.20 -21.41
C MET A 339 -6.36 18.45 -22.03
N MET A 340 -6.51 17.20 -22.40
CA MET A 340 -5.39 16.35 -22.82
C MET A 340 -4.75 16.80 -24.14
N ARG A 341 -5.43 17.60 -24.96
CA ARG A 341 -4.93 18.05 -26.28
C ARG A 341 -5.10 19.54 -26.60
N ASN A 342 -5.85 20.30 -25.80
CA ASN A 342 -6.14 21.68 -26.14
C ASN A 342 -6.37 22.59 -24.91
N GLU A 343 -5.27 23.15 -24.36
CA GLU A 343 -5.32 24.05 -23.20
C GLU A 343 -6.09 25.36 -23.49
N LYS A 344 -6.15 25.79 -24.74
CA LYS A 344 -6.91 27.01 -25.13
C LYS A 344 -8.41 26.77 -25.05
N LEU A 345 -8.89 25.60 -25.48
CA LEU A 345 -10.30 25.24 -25.38
C LEU A 345 -10.73 25.15 -23.92
N HIS A 346 -9.87 24.60 -23.07
CA HIS A 346 -10.09 24.53 -21.64
C HIS A 346 -10.26 25.90 -20.99
N LYS A 347 -9.40 26.86 -21.28
CA LYS A 347 -9.51 28.23 -20.77
C LYS A 347 -10.84 28.86 -21.12
N ASN A 348 -11.41 28.55 -22.28
CA ASN A 348 -12.69 29.12 -22.74
C ASN A 348 -13.91 28.43 -22.10
N TRP A 349 -13.83 27.17 -21.71
CA TRP A 349 -14.97 26.39 -21.19
C TRP A 349 -15.06 26.32 -19.65
N HIS A 350 -13.96 26.54 -18.93
CA HIS A 350 -13.89 26.45 -17.47
C HIS A 350 -13.75 27.80 -16.76
N CYS A 351 -13.78 28.91 -17.51
CA CYS A 351 -13.68 30.24 -16.94
C CYS A 351 -14.93 30.70 -16.19
N ASP A 352 -16.03 29.94 -16.22
CA ASP A 352 -17.31 30.43 -15.70
C ASP A 352 -17.41 30.45 -14.19
N TYR A 353 -16.63 29.64 -13.46
CA TYR A 353 -16.58 29.70 -12.00
C TYR A 353 -15.28 29.14 -11.42
N ILE A 354 -14.51 30.02 -10.80
CA ILE A 354 -13.34 29.68 -10.00
C ILE A 354 -13.60 30.21 -8.59
N PRO A 355 -13.68 29.34 -7.56
CA PRO A 355 -14.01 29.77 -6.21
C PRO A 355 -12.90 30.62 -5.58
N THR A 356 -13.26 31.48 -4.69
CA THR A 356 -12.36 32.13 -3.74
C THR A 356 -11.92 31.12 -2.66
N ILE A 357 -10.93 31.48 -1.84
CA ILE A 357 -10.49 30.61 -0.72
C ILE A 357 -11.64 30.42 0.27
N ASP A 358 -12.38 31.50 0.61
CA ASP A 358 -13.50 31.42 1.57
C ASP A 358 -14.66 30.56 1.06
N GLU A 359 -14.98 30.64 -0.23
CA GLU A 359 -15.98 29.75 -0.85
C GLU A 359 -15.50 28.30 -0.85
N THR A 360 -14.20 28.10 -1.11
CA THR A 360 -13.59 26.77 -1.06
C THR A 360 -13.69 26.15 0.33
N ILE A 361 -13.40 26.91 1.38
CA ILE A 361 -13.54 26.47 2.78
C ILE A 361 -14.97 26.01 3.04
N LYS A 362 -15.97 26.84 2.70
CA LYS A 362 -17.39 26.49 2.88
C LYS A 362 -17.79 25.20 2.14
N MET A 363 -17.32 25.04 0.91
CA MET A 363 -17.59 23.82 0.13
C MET A 363 -16.92 22.59 0.73
N ILE A 364 -15.70 22.73 1.25
CA ILE A 364 -14.99 21.65 1.94
C ILE A 364 -15.74 21.28 3.23
N ASP A 365 -16.17 22.24 4.03
CA ASP A 365 -16.93 21.98 5.26
C ASP A 365 -18.24 21.23 4.99
N MET A 366 -18.94 21.59 3.92
CA MET A 366 -20.13 20.84 3.48
C MET A 366 -19.79 19.40 3.08
N TRP A 367 -18.70 19.21 2.33
CA TRP A 367 -18.26 17.87 1.95
C TRP A 367 -17.77 17.05 3.15
N LEU A 368 -17.06 17.66 4.09
CA LEU A 368 -16.62 17.01 5.34
C LEU A 368 -17.83 16.58 6.19
N SER A 369 -18.88 17.39 6.27
CA SER A 369 -20.13 17.04 6.96
C SER A 369 -20.76 15.79 6.32
N PHE A 370 -20.83 15.73 5.00
CA PHE A 370 -21.28 14.55 4.26
C PHE A 370 -20.35 13.35 4.51
N LYS A 371 -19.02 13.53 4.40
CA LYS A 371 -18.04 12.49 4.63
C LYS A 371 -18.14 11.90 6.05
N ASN A 372 -18.31 12.75 7.04
CA ASN A 372 -18.41 12.33 8.45
C ASN A 372 -19.70 11.57 8.77
N SER A 373 -20.73 11.67 7.93
CA SER A 373 -21.96 10.85 8.04
C SER A 373 -21.80 9.44 7.46
N GLN A 374 -20.68 9.14 6.79
CA GLN A 374 -20.41 7.83 6.23
C GLN A 374 -19.83 6.86 7.28
N PRO A 375 -19.94 5.53 7.06
CA PRO A 375 -19.36 4.53 7.94
C PRO A 375 -17.85 4.74 8.14
N CYS A 376 -17.39 4.60 9.38
CA CYS A 376 -15.97 4.73 9.70
C CYS A 376 -15.19 3.51 9.20
N PRO A 377 -14.11 3.67 8.43
CA PRO A 377 -13.30 2.53 7.95
C PRO A 377 -12.72 1.65 9.05
N ASN A 378 -12.48 2.23 10.25
CA ASN A 378 -11.94 1.52 11.41
C ASN A 378 -13.02 0.90 12.31
N ALA A 379 -14.29 1.29 12.14
CA ALA A 379 -15.46 0.78 12.87
C ALA A 379 -16.70 0.90 11.98
N PRO A 380 -16.93 -0.05 11.06
CA PRO A 380 -17.97 0.07 10.00
C PRO A 380 -19.41 0.16 10.51
N ASP A 381 -19.66 -0.21 11.74
CA ASP A 381 -20.97 -0.14 12.44
C ASP A 381 -21.32 1.26 12.94
N LYS A 382 -20.37 2.17 12.93
CA LYS A 382 -20.55 3.56 13.35
C LYS A 382 -20.12 4.52 12.26
N THR A 383 -20.72 5.69 12.24
CA THR A 383 -20.27 6.77 11.35
C THR A 383 -18.99 7.43 11.88
N ILE A 384 -18.29 8.13 11.01
CA ILE A 384 -17.09 8.91 11.38
C ILE A 384 -17.46 9.93 12.47
N ALA A 385 -18.63 10.59 12.34
CA ALA A 385 -19.11 11.57 13.32
C ALA A 385 -19.41 10.95 14.69
N GLU A 386 -19.99 9.75 14.73
CA GLU A 386 -20.25 9.02 15.99
C GLU A 386 -18.95 8.64 16.69
N ILE A 387 -17.95 8.14 15.96
CA ILE A 387 -16.63 7.86 16.54
C ILE A 387 -15.97 9.14 17.02
N LEU A 388 -16.02 10.23 16.23
CA LEU A 388 -15.44 11.51 16.62
C LEU A 388 -16.11 12.08 17.89
N ALA A 389 -17.39 11.82 18.11
CA ALA A 389 -18.12 12.25 19.31
C ALA A 389 -17.66 11.53 20.60
N GLU A 390 -16.96 10.38 20.49
CA GLU A 390 -16.39 9.64 21.64
C GLU A 390 -15.15 10.33 22.24
N ARG A 391 -14.70 11.46 21.65
CA ARG A 391 -13.52 12.20 22.13
C ARG A 391 -13.64 12.64 23.59
N LYS A 392 -12.53 12.64 24.30
CA LYS A 392 -12.41 13.17 25.67
C LYS A 392 -12.04 14.63 25.60
N THR A 393 -12.97 15.53 25.92
CA THR A 393 -12.72 16.97 25.91
C THR A 393 -11.90 17.42 27.11
N GLN A 394 -11.00 18.39 26.90
CA GLN A 394 -10.11 18.95 27.94
C GLN A 394 -10.51 20.39 28.34
N ASN A 395 -11.51 20.97 27.69
CA ASN A 395 -11.93 22.37 27.86
C ASN A 395 -10.77 23.35 27.63
N ILE A 396 -10.24 23.34 26.43
CA ILE A 396 -9.06 24.13 26.04
C ILE A 396 -9.40 25.65 26.09
N ASP A 397 -8.63 26.39 26.89
CA ASP A 397 -8.68 27.87 26.84
C ASP A 397 -7.94 28.36 25.57
N ILE A 398 -8.71 28.97 24.66
CA ILE A 398 -8.21 29.45 23.38
C ILE A 398 -7.12 30.52 23.56
N ASN A 399 -7.22 31.37 24.56
CA ASN A 399 -6.23 32.42 24.80
C ASN A 399 -4.88 31.82 25.24
N ILE A 400 -4.92 30.82 26.14
CA ILE A 400 -3.73 30.09 26.57
C ILE A 400 -3.12 29.33 25.39
N LEU A 401 -3.97 28.70 24.57
CA LEU A 401 -3.51 28.00 23.35
C LEU A 401 -2.81 28.98 22.41
N ASP A 402 -3.40 30.14 22.16
CA ASP A 402 -2.82 31.15 21.27
C ASP A 402 -1.48 31.67 21.80
N ASP A 403 -1.35 31.93 23.10
CA ASP A 403 -0.09 32.33 23.74
C ASP A 403 1.00 31.24 23.61
N LEU A 404 0.65 29.97 23.82
CA LEU A 404 1.59 28.85 23.64
C LEU A 404 2.02 28.69 22.17
N MET A 405 1.16 29.01 21.22
CA MET A 405 1.42 28.88 19.80
C MET A 405 2.15 30.10 19.20
N LEU A 406 2.41 31.16 19.96
CA LEU A 406 3.20 32.28 19.48
C LEU A 406 4.60 31.82 19.07
N ALA A 407 5.00 32.25 17.86
CA ALA A 407 6.35 32.04 17.37
C ALA A 407 7.37 32.81 18.22
N THR A 408 8.37 32.14 18.72
CA THR A 408 9.47 32.75 19.48
C THR A 408 10.70 32.79 18.60
N GLU A 409 11.28 33.98 18.42
CA GLU A 409 12.53 34.16 17.70
C GLU A 409 13.56 34.89 18.59
N VAL A 410 14.79 34.44 18.54
CA VAL A 410 15.91 35.15 19.16
C VAL A 410 16.44 36.15 18.15
N LYS A 411 16.43 37.43 18.51
CA LYS A 411 17.00 38.55 17.71
C LYS A 411 18.08 39.25 18.49
N THR A 412 19.13 39.62 17.80
CA THR A 412 20.17 40.47 18.37
C THR A 412 19.68 41.90 18.36
N ILE A 413 19.77 42.58 19.53
CA ILE A 413 19.47 43.99 19.63
C ILE A 413 20.54 44.73 18.83
N GLN A 414 20.11 45.48 17.84
CA GLN A 414 20.95 46.34 17.02
C GLN A 414 20.91 47.80 17.53
N ARG A 415 21.78 48.64 16.96
CA ARG A 415 21.82 50.07 17.31
C ARG A 415 20.46 50.78 17.09
N ASN A 416 19.62 50.27 16.21
CA ASN A 416 18.30 50.81 15.88
C ASN A 416 17.15 50.02 16.53
N GLY A 417 17.43 49.22 17.59
CA GLY A 417 16.45 48.36 18.24
C GLY A 417 16.43 46.95 17.69
N ILE A 418 15.29 46.28 17.78
CA ILE A 418 15.06 44.90 17.30
C ILE A 418 14.33 44.95 15.95
N ARG A 419 15.00 44.43 14.91
CA ARG A 419 14.36 44.30 13.58
C ARG A 419 13.60 42.98 13.46
N PHE A 420 12.28 43.09 13.30
CA PHE A 420 11.38 41.95 13.15
C PHE A 420 10.29 42.26 12.11
N LEU A 421 10.02 41.33 11.19
CA LEU A 421 9.03 41.46 10.10
C LEU A 421 9.15 42.78 9.30
N ASN A 422 10.36 43.21 9.00
CA ASN A 422 10.69 44.48 8.32
C ASN A 422 10.32 45.75 9.09
N CYS A 423 9.95 45.64 10.35
CA CYS A 423 9.74 46.75 11.29
C CYS A 423 10.89 46.80 12.31
N ASP A 424 11.27 48.01 12.72
CA ASP A 424 12.24 48.22 13.80
C ASP A 424 11.44 48.56 15.07
N TYR A 425 11.61 47.72 16.10
CA TYR A 425 11.01 47.87 17.42
C TYR A 425 12.04 48.52 18.36
N PHE A 426 11.65 49.61 18.94
CA PHE A 426 12.50 50.42 19.76
C PHE A 426 11.80 50.75 21.08
N ASP A 427 12.49 50.63 22.20
CA ASP A 427 12.01 51.04 23.51
C ASP A 427 12.81 52.22 24.00
N GLU A 428 12.15 53.35 24.23
CA GLU A 428 12.76 54.58 24.72
C GLU A 428 13.39 54.41 26.10
N ALA A 429 12.91 53.44 26.91
CA ALA A 429 13.42 53.17 28.24
C ALA A 429 14.80 52.44 28.25
N ASN A 430 15.21 51.84 27.17
CA ASN A 430 16.50 51.07 27.03
C ASN A 430 17.62 51.90 26.42
N ASN A 431 17.50 53.19 26.37
CA ASN A 431 18.51 54.13 25.84
C ASN A 431 19.42 54.71 26.92
N ALA A 432 19.84 53.91 27.89
CA ALA A 432 20.88 54.30 28.83
C ALA A 432 22.16 53.50 28.63
#